data_cf9e653a29ff0c1e6950719b3d25febf
#
_entry.id   cf9e653a29ff0c1e6950719b3d25febf
#
_cell.length_a   1.000
_cell.length_b   1.000
_cell.length_c   1.000
_cell.angle_alpha   90.00
_cell.angle_beta   90.00
_cell.angle_gamma   90.00
#
_symmetry.space_group_name_H-M   'P 1'
#
loop_
_entity.id
_entity.type
_entity.pdbx_description
1 polymer ?
#
loop_
_entity_poly.entity_id
_entity_poly.type
_entity_poly.pdbx_seq_one_letter_code
_entity_poly.pdbx_strand_id
1 'polypeptide(L)'
;MIYKIIDIPKINNTKGNIGVIENDTIPFDVKRVYYLFDVPSGAKRGGHAHKNLKQVLIAISGSFDVVLKDGKSKEIITLNRPDKGLLIENNIWRELENFSSGSVCLVLASEEFSEEDYIRSYKEYLHFVK
;
A
#
# COMPACT_ATOMS: atom_id res chain seq x y z
N MET A 1 8.58 -0.30 -14.29
CA MET A 1 7.55 0.14 -13.31
C MET A 1 8.26 0.82 -12.15
N ILE A 2 7.74 1.96 -11.71
CA ILE A 2 8.36 2.73 -10.64
C ILE A 2 7.56 2.55 -9.35
N TYR A 3 8.22 2.10 -8.30
CA TYR A 3 7.70 2.13 -6.94
C TYR A 3 8.83 2.59 -6.01
N LYS A 4 8.50 2.96 -4.81
CA LYS A 4 9.50 3.47 -3.87
C LYS A 4 9.23 2.95 -2.47
N ILE A 5 10.30 2.52 -1.80
CA ILE A 5 10.25 2.19 -0.37
C ILE A 5 10.62 3.45 0.40
N ILE A 6 9.77 3.83 1.33
CA ILE A 6 9.95 4.99 2.19
C ILE A 6 10.36 4.51 3.58
N ASP A 7 11.43 5.07 4.11
CA ASP A 7 11.82 4.83 5.49
C ASP A 7 10.93 5.66 6.42
N ILE A 8 10.30 4.99 7.38
CA ILE A 8 9.53 5.67 8.42
C ILE A 8 10.49 5.96 9.58
N PRO A 9 10.65 7.23 9.96
CA PRO A 9 11.53 7.58 11.07
C PRO A 9 11.16 6.84 12.35
N LYS A 10 12.17 6.38 13.05
CA LYS A 10 11.96 5.49 14.19
C LYS A 10 12.82 5.96 15.37
N ILE A 11 12.20 5.95 16.55
CA ILE A 11 12.92 6.20 17.81
C ILE A 11 13.14 4.84 18.45
N ASN A 12 14.41 4.42 18.56
CA ASN A 12 14.78 3.13 19.12
C ASN A 12 14.79 3.20 20.65
N ASN A 13 14.24 2.19 21.28
CA ASN A 13 14.27 2.06 22.74
C ASN A 13 14.22 0.57 23.10
N THR A 14 14.92 0.18 24.16
CA THR A 14 14.91 -1.22 24.62
C THR A 14 13.54 -1.67 25.10
N LYS A 15 12.65 -0.75 25.42
CA LYS A 15 11.27 -1.04 25.85
C LYS A 15 10.26 -0.93 24.71
N GLY A 16 10.72 -0.83 23.48
CA GLY A 16 9.90 -0.72 22.29
C GLY A 16 10.28 0.50 21.46
N ASN A 17 10.10 0.39 20.16
CA ASN A 17 10.41 1.44 19.20
C ASN A 17 9.17 2.24 18.85
N ILE A 18 9.36 3.51 18.49
CA ILE A 18 8.28 4.38 18.04
C ILE A 18 8.53 4.70 16.57
N GLY A 19 7.55 4.41 15.70
CA GLY A 19 7.55 4.89 14.32
C GLY A 19 6.82 6.23 14.26
N VAL A 20 7.38 7.19 13.52
CA VAL A 20 6.84 8.56 13.46
C VAL A 20 6.52 8.94 12.03
N ILE A 21 5.27 9.36 11.81
CA ILE A 21 4.82 9.90 10.51
C ILE A 21 4.34 11.32 10.78
N GLU A 22 5.13 12.29 10.34
CA GLU A 22 4.81 13.70 10.50
C GLU A 22 5.47 14.51 9.39
N ASN A 23 4.99 15.74 9.18
CA ASN A 23 5.56 16.66 8.18
C ASN A 23 5.69 16.00 6.81
N ASP A 24 6.91 15.97 6.25
CA ASP A 24 7.17 15.49 4.90
C ASP A 24 7.59 14.02 4.84
N THR A 25 7.33 13.23 5.88
CA THR A 25 7.63 11.79 5.88
C THR A 25 6.93 11.12 4.71
N ILE A 26 5.68 11.48 4.45
CA ILE A 26 4.88 10.96 3.35
C ILE A 26 4.87 12.03 2.24
N PRO A 27 5.13 11.67 0.97
CA PRO A 27 5.31 12.66 -0.11
C PRO A 27 3.99 13.20 -0.69
N PHE A 28 2.96 13.27 0.13
CA PHE A 28 1.67 13.89 -0.22
C PHE A 28 0.91 14.23 1.06
N ASP A 29 -0.10 15.07 0.94
CA ASP A 29 -1.00 15.38 2.06
C ASP A 29 -1.90 14.16 2.31
N VAL A 30 -1.85 13.62 3.51
CA VAL A 30 -2.65 12.44 3.88
C VAL A 30 -4.07 12.91 4.19
N LYS A 31 -5.02 12.49 3.37
CA LYS A 31 -6.44 12.84 3.52
C LYS A 31 -7.28 11.71 4.08
N ARG A 32 -6.76 10.48 4.08
CA ARG A 32 -7.47 9.33 4.60
C ARG A 32 -6.45 8.31 5.12
N VAL A 33 -6.79 7.72 6.27
CA VAL A 33 -6.02 6.61 6.85
C VAL A 33 -7.00 5.46 7.06
N TYR A 34 -6.64 4.28 6.59
CA TYR A 34 -7.42 3.09 6.87
C TYR A 34 -6.47 1.90 7.02
N TYR A 35 -6.98 0.80 7.54
CA TYR A 35 -6.13 -0.37 7.75
C TYR A 35 -6.94 -1.65 7.57
N LEU A 36 -6.25 -2.66 7.04
CA LEU A 36 -6.80 -4.01 6.89
C LEU A 36 -6.32 -4.83 8.07
N PHE A 37 -7.25 -5.55 8.69
CA PHE A 37 -6.93 -6.45 9.80
C PHE A 37 -7.87 -7.67 9.73
N ASP A 38 -7.52 -8.72 10.45
CA ASP A 38 -8.28 -9.98 10.43
C ASP A 38 -8.42 -10.55 9.02
N VAL A 39 -7.40 -10.39 8.19
CA VAL A 39 -7.42 -10.96 6.83
C VAL A 39 -7.18 -12.46 6.93
N PRO A 40 -8.13 -13.29 6.47
CA PRO A 40 -7.96 -14.74 6.54
C PRO A 40 -6.80 -15.23 5.67
N SER A 41 -6.17 -16.32 6.10
CA SER A 41 -5.13 -16.98 5.32
C SER A 41 -5.67 -17.35 3.93
N GLY A 42 -4.89 -17.04 2.90
CA GLY A 42 -5.26 -17.32 1.51
C GLY A 42 -6.17 -16.28 0.85
N ALA A 43 -6.64 -15.27 1.59
CA ALA A 43 -7.45 -14.22 1.00
C ALA A 43 -6.58 -13.28 0.16
N LYS A 44 -7.17 -12.77 -0.92
CA LYS A 44 -6.58 -11.74 -1.76
C LYS A 44 -7.41 -10.46 -1.63
N ARG A 45 -6.73 -9.34 -1.57
CA ARG A 45 -7.37 -8.04 -1.40
C ARG A 45 -6.82 -7.05 -2.42
N GLY A 46 -7.50 -5.92 -2.58
CA GLY A 46 -6.99 -4.75 -3.26
C GLY A 46 -6.93 -4.79 -4.78
N GLY A 47 -7.51 -5.78 -5.46
CA GLY A 47 -7.47 -5.89 -6.92
C GLY A 47 -8.06 -4.67 -7.63
N HIS A 48 -7.27 -3.59 -7.75
CA HIS A 48 -7.71 -2.34 -8.37
C HIS A 48 -6.53 -1.42 -8.67
N ALA A 49 -6.83 -0.36 -9.41
CA ALA A 49 -5.93 0.78 -9.59
C ALA A 49 -6.68 2.07 -9.27
N HIS A 50 -5.95 3.15 -9.12
CA HIS A 50 -6.50 4.48 -8.91
C HIS A 50 -6.08 5.43 -10.01
N LYS A 51 -6.98 6.29 -10.43
CA LYS A 51 -6.68 7.30 -11.46
C LYS A 51 -5.87 8.46 -10.89
N ASN A 52 -6.18 8.91 -9.68
CA ASN A 52 -5.54 10.07 -9.06
C ASN A 52 -4.87 9.75 -7.72
N LEU A 53 -5.44 8.86 -6.94
CA LEU A 53 -5.00 8.58 -5.58
C LEU A 53 -3.62 7.92 -5.56
N LYS A 54 -2.78 8.39 -4.64
CA LYS A 54 -1.51 7.76 -4.28
C LYS A 54 -1.62 7.21 -2.88
N GLN A 55 -0.90 6.15 -2.59
CA GLN A 55 -0.95 5.48 -1.29
C GLN A 55 0.43 5.11 -0.79
N VAL A 56 0.55 5.04 0.53
CA VAL A 56 1.67 4.39 1.18
C VAL A 56 1.11 3.27 2.04
N LEU A 57 1.62 2.05 1.84
CA LEU A 57 1.24 0.86 2.57
C LEU A 57 2.34 0.49 3.55
N ILE A 58 1.95 0.15 4.78
CA ILE A 58 2.90 -0.20 5.86
C ILE A 58 2.40 -1.46 6.55
N ALA A 59 3.30 -2.46 6.71
CA ALA A 59 2.99 -3.64 7.52
C ALA A 59 3.22 -3.30 9.00
N ILE A 60 2.19 -2.82 9.67
CA ILE A 60 2.25 -2.46 11.09
C ILE A 60 2.47 -3.71 11.95
N SER A 61 1.92 -4.83 11.52
CA SER A 61 2.10 -6.13 12.17
C SER A 61 2.12 -7.21 11.10
N GLY A 62 2.96 -8.23 11.29
CA GLY A 62 3.04 -9.36 10.39
C GLY A 62 3.65 -9.02 9.04
N SER A 63 3.20 -9.75 8.02
CA SER A 63 3.73 -9.59 6.66
C SER A 63 2.65 -9.89 5.61
N PHE A 64 2.84 -9.31 4.43
CA PHE A 64 2.02 -9.60 3.26
C PHE A 64 2.78 -9.19 2.01
N ASP A 65 2.33 -9.70 0.87
CA ASP A 65 2.91 -9.36 -0.43
C ASP A 65 2.02 -8.37 -1.17
N VAL A 66 2.65 -7.39 -1.79
CA VAL A 66 1.99 -6.45 -2.68
C VAL A 66 2.41 -6.76 -4.11
N VAL A 67 1.44 -7.09 -4.95
CA VAL A 67 1.67 -7.35 -6.36
C VAL A 67 1.34 -6.07 -7.13
N LEU A 68 2.32 -5.52 -7.83
CA LEU A 68 2.16 -4.31 -8.65
C LEU A 68 2.24 -4.68 -10.12
N LYS A 69 1.33 -4.11 -10.92
CA LYS A 69 1.32 -4.30 -12.37
C LYS A 69 1.08 -2.95 -13.04
N ASP A 70 1.79 -2.69 -14.13
CA ASP A 70 1.63 -1.44 -14.89
C ASP A 70 1.14 -1.66 -16.33
N GLY A 71 0.74 -2.89 -16.64
CA GLY A 71 0.32 -3.27 -17.99
C GLY A 71 1.44 -3.88 -18.83
N LYS A 72 2.69 -3.75 -18.40
CA LYS A 72 3.87 -4.27 -19.12
C LYS A 72 4.73 -5.15 -18.25
N SER A 73 4.83 -4.84 -16.97
CA SER A 73 5.68 -5.55 -16.01
C SER A 73 4.93 -5.83 -14.72
N LYS A 74 5.50 -6.72 -13.92
CA LYS A 74 4.95 -7.16 -12.64
C LYS A 74 6.05 -7.18 -11.61
N GLU A 75 5.79 -6.63 -10.43
CA GLU A 75 6.69 -6.68 -9.29
C GLU A 75 5.94 -7.22 -8.07
N ILE A 76 6.63 -7.99 -7.24
CA ILE A 76 6.09 -8.47 -5.97
C ILE A 76 6.99 -7.94 -4.86
N ILE A 77 6.42 -7.16 -3.96
CA ILE A 77 7.13 -6.56 -2.84
C ILE A 77 6.55 -7.13 -1.54
N THR A 78 7.40 -7.75 -0.73
CA THR A 78 7.00 -8.22 0.60
C THR A 78 7.17 -7.10 1.61
N LEU A 79 6.10 -6.76 2.31
CA LEU A 79 6.14 -5.82 3.43
C LEU A 79 6.07 -6.61 4.73
N ASN A 80 7.07 -6.44 5.57
CA ASN A 80 7.20 -7.19 6.82
C ASN A 80 7.80 -6.36 7.97
N ARG A 81 7.83 -5.03 7.82
CA ARG A 81 8.43 -4.12 8.81
C ARG A 81 7.53 -2.91 9.00
N PRO A 82 7.31 -2.49 10.27
CA PRO A 82 6.49 -1.29 10.52
C PRO A 82 7.23 0.03 10.22
N ASP A 83 8.53 -0.01 9.97
CA ASP A 83 9.33 1.17 9.65
C ASP A 83 9.65 1.31 8.16
N LYS A 84 8.94 0.56 7.32
CA LYS A 84 9.07 0.66 5.85
C LYS A 84 7.70 0.87 5.23
N GLY A 85 7.59 1.86 4.36
CA GLY A 85 6.36 2.11 3.61
C GLY A 85 6.57 1.90 2.12
N LEU A 86 5.58 1.36 1.45
CA LEU A 86 5.59 1.22 -0.01
C LEU A 86 4.73 2.31 -0.62
N LEU A 87 5.36 3.22 -1.37
CA LEU A 87 4.63 4.24 -2.14
C LEU A 87 4.13 3.61 -3.43
N ILE A 88 2.81 3.66 -3.63
CA ILE A 88 2.17 3.26 -4.88
C ILE A 88 1.59 4.51 -5.53
N GLU A 89 2.14 4.87 -6.70
CA GLU A 89 1.66 6.00 -7.48
C GLU A 89 0.30 5.69 -8.11
N ASN A 90 -0.38 6.72 -8.58
CA ASN A 90 -1.60 6.52 -9.36
C ASN A 90 -1.30 5.76 -10.66
N ASN A 91 -2.32 5.16 -11.24
CA ASN A 91 -2.24 4.40 -12.49
C ASN A 91 -1.42 3.10 -12.40
N ILE A 92 -1.26 2.57 -11.20
CA ILE A 92 -0.62 1.27 -10.99
C ILE A 92 -1.64 0.32 -10.39
N TRP A 93 -1.79 -0.85 -10.99
CA TRP A 93 -2.64 -1.91 -10.45
C TRP A 93 -1.96 -2.58 -9.26
N ARG A 94 -2.73 -2.81 -8.18
CA ARG A 94 -2.22 -3.49 -7.00
C ARG A 94 -3.14 -4.61 -6.57
N GLU A 95 -2.53 -5.65 -6.02
CA GLU A 95 -3.20 -6.76 -5.35
C GLU A 95 -2.42 -7.05 -4.07
N LEU A 96 -3.12 -7.42 -3.03
CA LEU A 96 -2.51 -7.80 -1.75
C LEU A 96 -2.79 -9.26 -1.50
N GLU A 97 -1.77 -10.03 -1.11
CA GLU A 97 -1.92 -11.46 -0.88
C GLU A 97 -0.88 -11.96 0.11
N ASN A 98 -0.98 -13.24 0.44
CA ASN A 98 -0.01 -13.93 1.31
C ASN A 98 0.11 -13.26 2.69
N PHE A 99 -1.03 -12.94 3.30
CA PHE A 99 -1.07 -12.33 4.63
C PHE A 99 -0.70 -13.34 5.71
N SER A 100 0.23 -12.97 6.59
CA SER A 100 0.51 -13.77 7.79
C SER A 100 -0.62 -13.61 8.81
N SER A 101 -0.71 -14.54 9.75
CA SER A 101 -1.69 -14.46 10.83
C SER A 101 -1.47 -13.19 11.66
N GLY A 102 -2.56 -12.45 11.92
CA GLY A 102 -2.51 -11.22 12.71
C GLY A 102 -1.85 -10.05 12.01
N SER A 103 -1.63 -10.12 10.69
CA SER A 103 -1.05 -9.01 9.96
C SER A 103 -2.00 -7.80 9.89
N VAL A 104 -1.42 -6.61 9.89
CA VAL A 104 -2.16 -5.36 9.76
C VAL A 104 -1.48 -4.52 8.68
N CYS A 105 -2.26 -4.17 7.65
CA CYS A 105 -1.81 -3.27 6.60
C CYS A 105 -2.40 -1.88 6.85
N LEU A 106 -1.54 -0.93 7.21
CA LEU A 106 -1.92 0.48 7.35
C LEU A 106 -1.78 1.16 5.99
N VAL A 107 -2.79 1.91 5.58
CA VAL A 107 -2.79 2.64 4.32
C VAL A 107 -2.98 4.12 4.57
N LEU A 108 -2.06 4.91 4.05
CA LEU A 108 -2.13 6.38 4.05
C LEU A 108 -2.44 6.80 2.62
N ALA A 109 -3.51 7.55 2.43
CA ALA A 109 -4.02 7.87 1.10
C ALA A 109 -4.06 9.39 0.86
N SER A 110 -3.76 9.78 -0.37
CA SER A 110 -3.73 11.19 -0.79
C SER A 110 -5.10 11.78 -1.06
N GLU A 111 -6.14 10.94 -1.14
CA GLU A 111 -7.50 11.38 -1.44
C GLU A 111 -8.49 10.71 -0.51
N GLU A 112 -9.62 11.37 -0.27
CA GLU A 112 -10.75 10.74 0.38
C GLU A 112 -11.34 9.67 -0.55
N PHE A 113 -12.19 8.80 0.00
CA PHE A 113 -12.80 7.73 -0.79
C PHE A 113 -13.62 8.31 -1.94
N SER A 114 -13.38 7.80 -3.16
CA SER A 114 -14.16 8.14 -4.35
C SER A 114 -14.21 6.90 -5.26
N GLU A 115 -15.39 6.33 -5.44
CA GLU A 115 -15.56 5.16 -6.30
C GLU A 115 -15.18 5.48 -7.75
N GLU A 116 -15.38 6.71 -8.19
CA GLU A 116 -15.04 7.15 -9.55
C GLU A 116 -13.53 7.09 -9.81
N ASP A 117 -12.71 7.16 -8.77
CA ASP A 117 -11.26 7.08 -8.89
C ASP A 117 -10.76 5.64 -9.07
N TYR A 118 -11.59 4.64 -8.75
CA TYR A 118 -11.21 3.23 -8.83
C TYR A 118 -11.36 2.67 -10.23
N ILE A 119 -10.41 1.81 -10.59
CA ILE A 119 -10.52 0.90 -11.74
C ILE A 119 -10.45 -0.49 -11.14
N ARG A 120 -11.57 -1.22 -11.14
CA ARG A 120 -11.69 -2.51 -10.43
C ARG A 120 -11.56 -3.72 -11.33
N SER A 121 -11.57 -3.53 -12.65
CA SER A 121 -11.39 -4.60 -13.63
C SER A 121 -10.00 -4.49 -14.24
N TYR A 122 -9.22 -5.56 -14.19
CA TYR A 122 -7.88 -5.55 -14.78
C TYR A 122 -7.95 -5.35 -16.29
N LYS A 123 -8.96 -5.87 -16.94
CA LYS A 123 -9.20 -5.66 -18.37
C LYS A 123 -9.41 -4.18 -18.68
N GLU A 124 -10.23 -3.50 -17.89
CA GLU A 124 -10.45 -2.06 -18.04
C GLU A 124 -9.16 -1.29 -17.75
N TYR A 125 -8.41 -1.73 -16.74
CA TYR A 125 -7.12 -1.11 -16.42
C TYR A 125 -6.16 -1.17 -17.61
N LEU A 126 -6.06 -2.30 -18.29
CA LEU A 126 -5.19 -2.44 -19.46
C LEU A 126 -5.58 -1.48 -20.58
N HIS A 127 -6.88 -1.23 -20.77
CA HIS A 127 -7.34 -0.23 -21.72
C HIS A 127 -7.01 1.19 -21.27
N PHE A 128 -7.12 1.46 -19.97
CA PHE A 128 -6.88 2.77 -19.40
C PHE A 128 -5.41 3.20 -19.54
N VAL A 129 -4.46 2.30 -19.32
CA VAL A 129 -3.01 2.62 -19.37
C VAL A 129 -2.39 2.44 -20.75
N LYS A 130 -3.18 2.08 -21.71
CA LYS A 130 -2.71 1.83 -23.08
C LYS A 130 -2.29 3.10 -23.81
#